data_0bfd25a075675904b70afb199e287e26
#
_entry.id   0bfd25a075675904b70afb199e287e26
#
_cell.length_a   1.000
_cell.length_b   1.000
_cell.length_c   1.000
_cell.angle_alpha   90.00
_cell.angle_beta   90.00
_cell.angle_gamma   90.00
#
_symmetry.space_group_name_H-M   'P 1'
#
loop_
_entity.id
_entity.type
_entity.pdbx_description
1 polymer ?
#
loop_
_entity_poly.entity_id
_entity_poly.type
_entity_poly.pdbx_seq_one_letter_code
_entity_poly.pdbx_strand_id
1 'polypeptide(L)'
;MEAPAEIKVKTRKFSLTKGTIKISFELEGSRGRIRSLKLKQRNAVLDTSFPFEMQTAKKGNTIVYHAQINVDQYPMETAFWDVVASVDKEGKGNYEDAILGGLSSKLKLKLILFPRWTRTGDGHMVYPFVNGARQFTIQYRKYDPKYDSYAFIAKEFLALFCYFILKPYWDHKKLWLICEKYCTMAQDNGLYFFRYCMEHAPEKDRSRIFYVIDKKCPDYQAVKEYDANVIQFMSFKYMIYLSAARYLISTDAIRHFYIWDSPNSIYKVLYQARKNIVFLQHGVMGFKQCHRTFHKGGGNQMALFVVSSGYEQKIIHDYFGYDNEEIIITGLARWDVLEDKSDPAH
;
A
#
# COMPACT_ATOMS: atom_id res chain seq x y z
N MET A 1 19.13 -12.60 4.00
CA MET A 1 19.19 -12.70 2.52
C MET A 1 19.50 -11.32 1.99
N GLU A 2 20.58 -11.14 1.29
CA GLU A 2 20.89 -9.90 0.59
C GLU A 2 19.82 -9.61 -0.46
N ALA A 3 19.49 -8.33 -0.63
CA ALA A 3 18.57 -7.91 -1.69
C ALA A 3 19.20 -8.28 -3.06
N PRO A 4 18.43 -8.87 -3.97
CA PRO A 4 18.97 -9.23 -5.29
C PRO A 4 19.49 -7.98 -6.00
N ALA A 5 20.60 -8.12 -6.71
CA ALA A 5 21.19 -7.03 -7.50
C ALA A 5 20.15 -6.44 -8.47
N GLU A 6 20.19 -5.12 -8.66
CA GLU A 6 19.27 -4.41 -9.57
C GLU A 6 20.02 -4.06 -10.87
N ILE A 7 19.32 -4.21 -12.00
CA ILE A 7 19.77 -3.70 -13.28
C ILE A 7 18.86 -2.59 -13.78
N LYS A 8 19.44 -1.44 -14.14
CA LYS A 8 18.70 -0.31 -14.69
C LYS A 8 18.47 -0.46 -16.18
N VAL A 9 17.23 -0.26 -16.60
CA VAL A 9 16.83 -0.33 -17.99
C VAL A 9 16.00 0.87 -18.41
N LYS A 10 16.12 1.25 -19.67
CA LYS A 10 15.22 2.22 -20.30
C LYS A 10 14.12 1.49 -21.06
N THR A 11 12.92 1.48 -20.47
CA THR A 11 11.75 0.84 -21.08
C THR A 11 11.28 1.67 -22.29
N ARG A 12 11.17 1.04 -23.46
CA ARG A 12 10.67 1.64 -24.71
C ARG A 12 9.18 1.41 -24.91
N LYS A 13 8.72 0.18 -24.72
CA LYS A 13 7.31 -0.21 -24.88
C LYS A 13 6.89 -1.22 -23.84
N PHE A 14 5.64 -1.14 -23.45
CA PHE A 14 4.96 -2.14 -22.62
C PHE A 14 3.54 -2.35 -23.14
N SER A 15 3.10 -3.60 -23.26
CA SER A 15 1.71 -3.95 -23.51
C SER A 15 1.33 -5.22 -22.76
N LEU A 16 0.04 -5.31 -22.42
CA LEU A 16 -0.59 -6.49 -21.86
C LEU A 16 -1.88 -6.75 -22.64
N THR A 17 -2.02 -7.94 -23.21
CA THR A 17 -3.18 -8.31 -24.03
C THR A 17 -3.43 -9.80 -23.86
N LYS A 18 -4.63 -10.17 -23.39
CA LYS A 18 -5.07 -11.58 -23.24
C LYS A 18 -3.97 -12.45 -22.58
N GLY A 19 -3.54 -12.09 -21.37
CA GLY A 19 -2.51 -12.84 -20.63
C GLY A 19 -1.08 -12.69 -21.16
N THR A 20 -0.90 -12.13 -22.35
CA THR A 20 0.46 -11.93 -22.92
C THR A 20 1.04 -10.58 -22.51
N ILE A 21 2.17 -10.62 -21.84
CA ILE A 21 2.98 -9.46 -21.46
C ILE A 21 4.07 -9.29 -22.50
N LYS A 22 4.17 -8.09 -23.09
CA LYS A 22 5.28 -7.71 -23.98
C LYS A 22 5.99 -6.50 -23.42
N ILE A 23 7.30 -6.59 -23.29
CA ILE A 23 8.16 -5.50 -22.85
C ILE A 23 9.32 -5.32 -23.81
N SER A 24 9.62 -4.07 -24.18
CA SER A 24 10.79 -3.72 -24.98
C SER A 24 11.63 -2.71 -24.20
N PHE A 25 12.90 -2.96 -24.05
CA PHE A 25 13.81 -2.16 -23.24
C PHE A 25 15.24 -2.21 -23.77
N GLU A 26 16.07 -1.30 -23.31
CA GLU A 26 17.52 -1.26 -23.51
C GLU A 26 18.22 -1.14 -22.16
N LEU A 27 19.45 -1.62 -22.06
CA LEU A 27 20.27 -1.41 -20.87
C LEU A 27 20.74 0.04 -20.79
N GLU A 28 20.66 0.62 -19.58
CA GLU A 28 21.12 1.99 -19.33
C GLU A 28 22.57 1.95 -18.84
N GLY A 29 23.46 2.62 -19.60
CA GLY A 29 24.82 2.91 -19.15
C GLY A 29 25.83 1.76 -19.12
N SER A 30 25.55 0.59 -19.72
CA SER A 30 26.46 -0.55 -19.66
C SER A 30 26.78 -1.20 -21.01
N ARG A 31 27.99 -1.75 -21.14
CA ARG A 31 28.38 -2.70 -22.22
C ARG A 31 27.79 -4.10 -22.00
N GLY A 32 26.97 -4.26 -20.97
CA GLY A 32 26.40 -5.52 -20.55
C GLY A 32 25.45 -6.15 -21.56
N ARG A 33 25.25 -7.46 -21.42
CA ARG A 33 24.32 -8.24 -22.24
C ARG A 33 23.35 -9.00 -21.35
N ILE A 34 22.11 -9.11 -21.79
CA ILE A 34 21.11 -9.97 -21.17
C ILE A 34 21.04 -11.26 -21.96
N ARG A 35 21.20 -12.37 -21.25
CA ARG A 35 21.11 -13.72 -21.81
C ARG A 35 19.66 -14.23 -21.80
N SER A 36 18.95 -14.02 -20.70
CA SER A 36 17.58 -14.49 -20.54
C SER A 36 16.79 -13.58 -19.59
N LEU A 37 15.47 -13.60 -19.74
CA LEU A 37 14.51 -13.03 -18.78
C LEU A 37 13.63 -14.14 -18.24
N LYS A 38 13.30 -14.03 -16.95
CA LYS A 38 12.32 -14.91 -16.29
C LYS A 38 11.39 -14.13 -15.41
N LEU A 39 10.17 -14.61 -15.28
CA LEU A 39 9.19 -14.16 -14.30
C LEU A 39 9.38 -15.05 -13.06
N LYS A 40 9.84 -14.48 -11.95
CA LYS A 40 10.20 -15.18 -10.72
C LYS A 40 9.24 -14.83 -9.59
N GLN A 41 8.70 -15.83 -8.92
CA GLN A 41 7.84 -15.65 -7.76
C GLN A 41 8.63 -15.06 -6.59
N ARG A 42 8.07 -13.98 -5.98
CA ARG A 42 8.69 -13.34 -4.82
C ARG A 42 8.41 -14.16 -3.56
N ASN A 43 9.45 -14.38 -2.74
CA ASN A 43 9.35 -15.09 -1.46
C ASN A 43 8.82 -16.53 -1.57
N ALA A 44 8.96 -17.17 -2.71
CA ALA A 44 8.63 -18.58 -2.84
C ALA A 44 9.62 -19.45 -2.04
N VAL A 45 9.11 -20.52 -1.45
CA VAL A 45 9.95 -21.53 -0.75
C VAL A 45 10.80 -22.30 -1.78
N LEU A 46 10.21 -22.62 -2.92
CA LEU A 46 10.88 -23.20 -4.08
C LEU A 46 11.14 -22.11 -5.12
N ASP A 47 12.26 -22.20 -5.85
CA ASP A 47 12.59 -21.24 -6.91
C ASP A 47 11.67 -21.41 -8.13
N THR A 48 10.47 -20.87 -8.03
CA THR A 48 9.46 -20.90 -9.09
C THR A 48 9.69 -19.75 -10.05
N SER A 49 10.00 -20.08 -11.31
CA SER A 49 10.22 -19.07 -12.35
C SER A 49 9.81 -19.58 -13.73
N PHE A 50 9.36 -18.65 -14.59
CA PHE A 50 8.92 -18.93 -15.96
C PHE A 50 9.69 -18.07 -16.96
N PRO A 51 10.19 -18.63 -18.07
CA PRO A 51 11.02 -17.91 -19.03
C PRO A 51 10.19 -16.98 -19.92
N PHE A 52 10.74 -15.83 -20.26
CA PHE A 52 10.26 -15.02 -21.38
C PHE A 52 10.87 -15.51 -22.70
N GLU A 53 10.07 -15.51 -23.76
CA GLU A 53 10.62 -15.52 -25.13
C GLU A 53 11.29 -14.17 -25.39
N MET A 54 12.54 -14.17 -25.80
CA MET A 54 13.32 -12.95 -25.98
C MET A 54 13.97 -12.87 -27.35
N GLN A 55 13.87 -11.72 -27.98
CA GLN A 55 14.54 -11.37 -29.23
C GLN A 55 15.35 -10.08 -29.04
N THR A 56 16.40 -9.93 -29.81
CA THR A 56 17.26 -8.74 -29.80
C THR A 56 17.28 -8.07 -31.15
N ALA A 57 17.27 -6.72 -31.15
CA ALA A 57 17.43 -5.90 -32.32
C ALA A 57 18.55 -4.88 -32.08
N LYS A 58 19.46 -4.72 -33.04
CA LYS A 58 20.46 -3.63 -33.02
C LYS A 58 19.84 -2.33 -33.53
N LYS A 59 20.02 -1.23 -32.79
CA LYS A 59 19.66 0.11 -33.20
C LYS A 59 20.85 1.06 -32.98
N GLY A 60 21.66 1.23 -34.02
CA GLY A 60 22.97 1.89 -33.88
C GLY A 60 23.88 1.09 -32.94
N ASN A 61 24.43 1.75 -31.92
CA ASN A 61 25.28 1.10 -30.90
C ASN A 61 24.48 0.48 -29.73
N THR A 62 23.14 0.53 -29.75
CA THR A 62 22.32 0.05 -28.66
C THR A 62 21.63 -1.26 -29.03
N ILE A 63 21.62 -2.22 -28.08
CA ILE A 63 20.84 -3.45 -28.19
C ILE A 63 19.46 -3.22 -27.55
N VAL A 64 18.41 -3.41 -28.33
CA VAL A 64 17.02 -3.40 -27.84
C VAL A 64 16.57 -4.82 -27.65
N TYR A 65 16.09 -5.13 -26.46
CA TYR A 65 15.53 -6.41 -26.09
C TYR A 65 13.99 -6.34 -26.22
N HIS A 66 13.43 -7.34 -26.89
CA HIS A 66 11.99 -7.58 -27.00
C HIS A 66 11.67 -8.88 -26.29
N ALA A 67 10.90 -8.81 -25.22
CA ALA A 67 10.56 -9.98 -24.43
C ALA A 67 9.05 -10.13 -24.34
N GLN A 68 8.56 -11.37 -24.41
CA GLN A 68 7.16 -11.69 -24.22
C GLN A 68 6.98 -12.97 -23.40
N ILE A 69 5.89 -13.02 -22.64
CA ILE A 69 5.44 -14.21 -21.93
C ILE A 69 3.92 -14.24 -21.93
N ASN A 70 3.35 -15.40 -22.20
CA ASN A 70 1.93 -15.65 -22.00
C ASN A 70 1.75 -16.38 -20.66
N VAL A 71 1.25 -15.66 -19.65
CA VAL A 71 1.09 -16.19 -18.28
C VAL A 71 0.03 -17.28 -18.18
N ASP A 72 -0.93 -17.33 -19.10
CA ASP A 72 -1.97 -18.37 -19.12
C ASP A 72 -1.40 -19.78 -19.44
N GLN A 73 -0.16 -19.85 -19.92
CA GLN A 73 0.52 -21.11 -20.22
C GLN A 73 1.24 -21.72 -19.01
N TYR A 74 1.24 -21.00 -17.86
CA TYR A 74 1.99 -21.42 -16.68
C TYR A 74 1.10 -21.57 -15.46
N PRO A 75 1.37 -22.52 -14.54
CA PRO A 75 0.66 -22.69 -13.29
C PRO A 75 1.08 -21.60 -12.28
N MET A 76 0.56 -20.39 -12.45
CA MET A 76 0.89 -19.28 -11.56
C MET A 76 0.12 -19.37 -10.25
N GLU A 77 0.82 -19.10 -9.15
CA GLU A 77 0.22 -18.96 -7.83
C GLU A 77 -0.04 -17.50 -7.47
N THR A 78 -1.01 -17.28 -6.57
CA THR A 78 -1.31 -15.94 -6.03
C THR A 78 -0.09 -15.37 -5.30
N ALA A 79 0.61 -14.46 -5.94
CA ALA A 79 1.84 -13.84 -5.44
C ALA A 79 2.19 -12.56 -6.20
N PHE A 80 3.25 -11.90 -5.73
CA PHE A 80 4.01 -10.95 -6.54
C PHE A 80 5.09 -11.68 -7.33
N TRP A 81 5.23 -11.31 -8.59
CA TRP A 81 6.17 -11.88 -9.53
C TRP A 81 7.08 -10.79 -10.08
N ASP A 82 8.38 -10.96 -9.92
CA ASP A 82 9.38 -9.99 -10.39
C ASP A 82 9.97 -10.43 -11.73
N VAL A 83 10.30 -9.46 -12.58
CA VAL A 83 11.02 -9.74 -13.82
C VAL A 83 12.50 -9.73 -13.52
N VAL A 84 13.13 -10.89 -13.66
CA VAL A 84 14.55 -11.11 -13.36
C VAL A 84 15.31 -11.37 -14.67
N ALA A 85 16.38 -10.63 -14.87
CA ALA A 85 17.28 -10.78 -16.00
C ALA A 85 18.57 -11.49 -15.58
N SER A 86 19.04 -12.43 -16.40
CA SER A 86 20.40 -12.97 -16.31
C SER A 86 21.33 -12.07 -17.10
N VAL A 87 22.21 -11.34 -16.42
CA VAL A 87 22.96 -10.21 -16.96
C VAL A 87 24.46 -10.42 -16.80
N ASP A 88 25.20 -10.22 -17.87
CA ASP A 88 26.65 -9.99 -17.86
C ASP A 88 26.89 -8.46 -17.88
N LYS A 89 27.21 -7.88 -16.73
CA LYS A 89 27.38 -6.43 -16.56
C LYS A 89 28.64 -5.88 -17.23
N GLU A 90 29.67 -6.71 -17.34
CA GLU A 90 31.00 -6.31 -17.80
C GLU A 90 31.34 -6.80 -19.22
N GLY A 91 30.50 -7.62 -19.80
CA GLY A 91 30.77 -8.25 -21.11
C GLY A 91 31.85 -9.34 -21.07
N LYS A 92 32.14 -9.91 -19.87
CA LYS A 92 33.15 -10.91 -19.61
C LYS A 92 32.65 -12.36 -19.65
N GLY A 93 31.36 -12.56 -19.86
CA GLY A 93 30.69 -13.86 -19.85
C GLY A 93 30.20 -14.33 -18.50
N ASN A 94 30.33 -13.52 -17.44
CA ASN A 94 29.84 -13.83 -16.10
C ASN A 94 28.40 -13.30 -15.93
N TYR A 95 27.45 -14.21 -15.83
CA TYR A 95 26.03 -13.88 -15.73
C TYR A 95 25.52 -13.97 -14.29
N GLU A 96 24.88 -12.91 -13.83
CA GLU A 96 24.22 -12.83 -12.53
C GLU A 96 22.73 -12.49 -12.71
N ASP A 97 21.89 -13.04 -11.82
CA ASP A 97 20.47 -12.70 -11.79
C ASP A 97 20.27 -11.32 -11.15
N ALA A 98 19.56 -10.45 -11.85
CA ALA A 98 19.22 -9.10 -11.36
C ALA A 98 17.77 -8.76 -11.67
N ILE A 99 17.08 -8.08 -10.74
CA ILE A 99 15.72 -7.60 -10.97
C ILE A 99 15.74 -6.46 -11.98
N LEU A 100 14.80 -6.50 -12.92
CA LEU A 100 14.61 -5.45 -13.92
C LEU A 100 14.10 -4.17 -13.26
N GLY A 101 14.99 -3.21 -13.05
CA GLY A 101 14.71 -1.96 -12.34
C GLY A 101 15.00 -0.71 -13.16
N GLY A 102 14.99 0.46 -12.51
CA GLY A 102 15.26 1.75 -13.15
C GLY A 102 14.17 2.23 -14.11
N LEU A 103 12.96 1.66 -14.01
CA LEU A 103 11.84 2.00 -14.90
C LEU A 103 11.44 3.47 -14.77
N SER A 104 11.11 4.08 -15.90
CA SER A 104 10.82 5.51 -15.96
C SER A 104 9.57 5.90 -15.14
N SER A 105 9.61 7.07 -14.50
CA SER A 105 8.46 7.65 -13.81
C SER A 105 7.26 7.84 -14.77
N LYS A 106 7.50 8.05 -16.07
CA LYS A 106 6.47 8.14 -17.11
C LYS A 106 5.71 6.83 -17.27
N LEU A 107 6.39 5.66 -17.25
CA LEU A 107 5.73 4.36 -17.30
C LEU A 107 4.93 4.10 -16.03
N LYS A 108 5.48 4.42 -14.87
CA LYS A 108 4.77 4.31 -13.58
C LYS A 108 3.49 5.14 -13.60
N LEU A 109 3.57 6.41 -14.00
CA LEU A 109 2.40 7.29 -14.10
C LEU A 109 1.38 6.77 -15.11
N LYS A 110 1.84 6.28 -16.27
CA LYS A 110 0.95 5.69 -17.28
C LYS A 110 0.18 4.48 -16.75
N LEU A 111 0.83 3.60 -15.97
CA LEU A 111 0.17 2.44 -15.39
C LEU A 111 -0.82 2.82 -14.27
N ILE A 112 -0.60 3.95 -13.58
CA ILE A 112 -1.51 4.49 -12.58
C ILE A 112 -2.74 5.12 -13.25
N LEU A 113 -2.54 6.00 -14.24
CA LEU A 113 -3.64 6.71 -14.91
C LEU A 113 -4.44 5.80 -15.84
N PHE A 114 -3.79 4.82 -16.44
CA PHE A 114 -4.40 3.86 -17.36
C PHE A 114 -4.03 2.44 -16.91
N PRO A 115 -4.58 1.97 -15.79
CA PRO A 115 -4.26 0.65 -15.27
C PRO A 115 -4.62 -0.41 -16.29
N ARG A 116 -3.65 -1.25 -16.61
CA ARG A 116 -3.82 -2.37 -17.54
C ARG A 116 -3.73 -3.66 -16.78
N TRP A 117 -4.79 -4.40 -16.81
CA TRP A 117 -4.85 -5.74 -16.27
C TRP A 117 -5.62 -6.64 -17.23
N THR A 118 -5.41 -7.93 -17.13
CA THR A 118 -6.18 -8.94 -17.87
C THR A 118 -6.64 -10.02 -16.92
N ARG A 119 -7.77 -10.62 -17.21
CA ARG A 119 -8.27 -11.80 -16.49
C ARG A 119 -7.79 -13.04 -17.18
N THR A 120 -7.40 -14.02 -16.40
CA THR A 120 -7.08 -15.38 -16.84
C THR A 120 -8.32 -16.26 -16.82
N GLY A 121 -8.27 -17.39 -17.51
CA GLY A 121 -9.42 -18.29 -17.62
C GLY A 121 -9.86 -18.90 -16.29
N ASP A 122 -8.97 -18.97 -15.30
CA ASP A 122 -9.22 -19.47 -13.94
C ASP A 122 -9.78 -18.43 -12.96
N GLY A 123 -10.12 -17.22 -13.45
CA GLY A 123 -10.71 -16.15 -12.65
C GLY A 123 -9.71 -15.29 -11.85
N HIS A 124 -8.43 -15.48 -12.10
CA HIS A 124 -7.39 -14.58 -11.58
C HIS A 124 -7.19 -13.36 -12.48
N MET A 125 -6.44 -12.40 -11.98
CA MET A 125 -6.00 -11.24 -12.74
C MET A 125 -4.49 -11.12 -12.73
N VAL A 126 -3.98 -10.69 -13.87
CA VAL A 126 -2.59 -10.29 -14.07
C VAL A 126 -2.54 -8.78 -14.03
N TYR A 127 -1.86 -8.23 -13.03
CA TYR A 127 -1.81 -6.80 -12.78
C TYR A 127 -0.38 -6.28 -12.75
N PRO A 128 0.15 -5.75 -13.86
CA PRO A 128 1.50 -5.20 -13.93
C PRO A 128 1.56 -3.83 -13.28
N PHE A 129 2.62 -3.58 -12.51
CA PHE A 129 2.88 -2.29 -11.90
C PHE A 129 4.38 -2.03 -11.71
N VAL A 130 4.72 -0.78 -11.43
CA VAL A 130 6.07 -0.38 -11.04
C VAL A 130 6.08 -0.11 -9.54
N ASN A 131 6.86 -0.90 -8.80
CA ASN A 131 6.93 -0.79 -7.34
C ASN A 131 7.68 0.48 -6.87
N GLY A 132 7.82 0.66 -5.55
CA GLY A 132 8.51 1.80 -4.96
C GLY A 132 9.99 1.91 -5.35
N ALA A 133 10.65 0.77 -5.57
CA ALA A 133 12.03 0.68 -6.03
C ALA A 133 12.19 0.83 -7.56
N ARG A 134 11.14 1.25 -8.28
CA ARG A 134 11.11 1.36 -9.75
C ARG A 134 11.38 0.05 -10.50
N GLN A 135 11.01 -1.07 -9.91
CA GLN A 135 11.09 -2.39 -10.51
C GLN A 135 9.77 -2.78 -11.13
N PHE A 136 9.81 -3.50 -12.24
CA PHE A 136 8.62 -4.03 -12.90
C PHE A 136 8.17 -5.31 -12.19
N THR A 137 6.98 -5.26 -11.64
CA THR A 137 6.40 -6.35 -10.87
C THR A 137 5.01 -6.67 -11.42
N ILE A 138 4.62 -7.92 -11.35
CA ILE A 138 3.28 -8.39 -11.68
C ILE A 138 2.66 -8.92 -10.40
N GLN A 139 1.44 -8.49 -10.11
CA GLN A 139 0.61 -9.13 -9.12
C GLN A 139 -0.30 -10.12 -9.82
N TYR A 140 -0.25 -11.38 -9.41
CA TYR A 140 -1.19 -12.41 -9.81
C TYR A 140 -2.06 -12.77 -8.61
N ARG A 141 -3.37 -12.56 -8.72
CA ARG A 141 -4.32 -12.80 -7.65
C ARG A 141 -5.74 -13.00 -8.17
N LYS A 142 -6.63 -13.48 -7.31
CA LYS A 142 -8.05 -13.57 -7.63
C LYS A 142 -8.63 -12.19 -7.97
N TYR A 143 -9.42 -12.11 -9.03
CA TYR A 143 -10.13 -10.90 -9.42
C TYR A 143 -11.29 -10.62 -8.45
N ASP A 144 -11.35 -9.40 -7.93
CA ASP A 144 -12.45 -8.92 -7.11
C ASP A 144 -13.31 -7.91 -7.91
N PRO A 145 -14.53 -8.31 -8.37
CA PRO A 145 -15.38 -7.43 -9.16
C PRO A 145 -15.77 -6.13 -8.44
N LYS A 146 -15.75 -6.12 -7.11
CA LYS A 146 -16.09 -4.96 -6.30
C LYS A 146 -15.04 -3.85 -6.42
N TYR A 147 -13.76 -4.22 -6.53
CA TYR A 147 -12.65 -3.27 -6.44
C TYR A 147 -11.75 -3.22 -7.67
N ASP A 148 -11.82 -4.22 -8.55
CA ASP A 148 -10.97 -4.28 -9.74
C ASP A 148 -11.70 -3.84 -11.03
N SER A 149 -12.98 -3.51 -10.93
CA SER A 149 -13.75 -3.09 -12.09
C SER A 149 -13.38 -1.70 -12.59
N TYR A 150 -13.50 -1.46 -13.89
CA TYR A 150 -13.33 -0.12 -14.45
C TYR A 150 -14.30 0.91 -13.87
N ALA A 151 -15.52 0.47 -13.49
CA ALA A 151 -16.48 1.31 -12.79
C ALA A 151 -15.96 1.79 -11.44
N PHE A 152 -15.24 0.93 -10.71
CA PHE A 152 -14.60 1.32 -9.45
C PHE A 152 -13.47 2.33 -9.69
N ILE A 153 -12.63 2.10 -10.68
CA ILE A 153 -11.57 3.04 -11.07
C ILE A 153 -12.15 4.40 -11.46
N ALA A 154 -13.22 4.41 -12.27
CA ALA A 154 -13.92 5.64 -12.64
C ALA A 154 -14.49 6.37 -11.41
N LYS A 155 -15.01 5.62 -10.42
CA LYS A 155 -15.48 6.17 -9.14
C LYS A 155 -14.35 6.84 -8.35
N GLU A 156 -13.14 6.26 -8.32
CA GLU A 156 -11.96 6.86 -7.70
C GLU A 156 -11.62 8.22 -8.35
N PHE A 157 -11.53 8.27 -9.67
CA PHE A 157 -11.23 9.50 -10.40
C PHE A 157 -12.30 10.56 -10.21
N LEU A 158 -13.59 10.17 -10.24
CA LEU A 158 -14.69 11.09 -10.03
C LEU A 158 -14.67 11.68 -8.62
N ALA A 159 -14.38 10.87 -7.60
CA ALA A 159 -14.27 11.35 -6.23
C ALA A 159 -13.11 12.34 -6.05
N LEU A 160 -11.95 12.07 -6.67
CA LEU A 160 -10.83 13.01 -6.70
C LEU A 160 -11.18 14.31 -7.42
N PHE A 161 -11.85 14.23 -8.55
CA PHE A 161 -12.32 15.39 -9.30
C PHE A 161 -13.25 16.26 -8.44
N CYS A 162 -14.26 15.67 -7.79
CA CYS A 162 -15.15 16.37 -6.86
C CYS A 162 -14.40 17.01 -5.68
N TYR A 163 -13.40 16.31 -5.14
CA TYR A 163 -12.56 16.89 -4.10
C TYR A 163 -11.79 18.10 -4.61
N PHE A 164 -11.11 18.00 -5.77
CA PHE A 164 -10.27 19.09 -6.27
C PHE A 164 -11.06 20.32 -6.68
N ILE A 165 -12.26 20.17 -7.27
CA ILE A 165 -13.13 21.30 -7.58
C ILE A 165 -13.54 22.08 -6.31
N LEU A 166 -13.85 21.37 -5.23
CA LEU A 166 -14.30 21.96 -3.99
C LEU A 166 -13.21 21.91 -2.89
N LYS A 167 -11.95 21.88 -3.30
CA LYS A 167 -10.81 21.72 -2.37
C LYS A 167 -10.82 22.70 -1.21
N PRO A 168 -11.00 24.03 -1.39
CA PRO A 168 -11.04 24.98 -0.28
C PRO A 168 -12.14 24.66 0.74
N TYR A 169 -13.32 24.28 0.26
CA TYR A 169 -14.45 23.88 1.12
C TYR A 169 -14.11 22.61 1.93
N TRP A 170 -13.58 21.60 1.27
CA TRP A 170 -13.24 20.33 1.92
C TRP A 170 -12.10 20.48 2.93
N ASP A 171 -11.05 21.20 2.59
CA ASP A 171 -9.89 21.42 3.47
C ASP A 171 -10.28 22.25 4.70
N HIS A 172 -11.24 23.19 4.56
CA HIS A 172 -11.78 23.97 5.67
C HIS A 172 -12.49 23.08 6.70
N LYS A 173 -13.07 21.96 6.29
CA LYS A 173 -13.74 21.01 7.19
C LYS A 173 -12.82 20.37 8.23
N LYS A 174 -11.51 20.28 7.96
CA LYS A 174 -10.49 19.69 8.85
C LYS A 174 -10.89 18.32 9.39
N LEU A 175 -11.37 17.44 8.52
CA LEU A 175 -11.94 16.14 8.86
C LEU A 175 -10.90 15.22 9.53
N TRP A 176 -11.37 14.46 10.52
CA TRP A 176 -10.65 13.39 11.19
C TRP A 176 -11.30 12.06 10.81
N LEU A 177 -10.51 11.13 10.30
CA LEU A 177 -10.98 9.79 9.99
C LEU A 177 -10.31 8.79 10.92
N ILE A 178 -11.12 8.03 11.62
CA ILE A 178 -10.67 6.98 12.56
C ILE A 178 -11.02 5.64 11.95
N CYS A 179 -10.10 4.70 11.97
CA CYS A 179 -10.38 3.32 11.61
C CYS A 179 -9.48 2.34 12.36
N GLU A 180 -9.89 1.10 12.35
CA GLU A 180 -9.11 -0.04 12.76
C GLU A 180 -8.86 -0.97 11.56
N LYS A 181 -8.25 -2.09 11.81
CA LYS A 181 -7.75 -3.05 10.85
C LYS A 181 -8.66 -3.25 9.63
N TYR A 182 -8.19 -2.82 8.46
CA TYR A 182 -8.88 -2.89 7.16
C TYR A 182 -10.27 -2.23 7.13
N CYS A 183 -10.58 -1.34 8.09
CA CYS A 183 -11.92 -0.76 8.27
C CYS A 183 -13.03 -1.82 8.39
N THR A 184 -12.72 -2.95 9.03
CA THR A 184 -13.68 -4.06 9.29
C THR A 184 -13.83 -4.37 10.76
N MET A 185 -13.10 -3.70 11.62
CA MET A 185 -13.09 -3.92 13.08
C MET A 185 -13.40 -2.64 13.84
N ALA A 186 -14.00 -2.80 15.02
CA ALA A 186 -14.27 -1.76 16.00
C ALA A 186 -14.19 -2.38 17.41
N GLN A 187 -12.96 -2.66 17.89
CA GLN A 187 -12.70 -3.40 19.12
C GLN A 187 -11.45 -2.90 19.88
N ASP A 188 -10.70 -1.98 19.29
CA ASP A 188 -9.39 -1.55 19.76
C ASP A 188 -9.39 -0.03 20.10
N ASN A 189 -8.23 0.53 20.34
CA ASN A 189 -8.03 1.92 20.74
C ASN A 189 -8.77 2.94 19.85
N GLY A 190 -8.99 2.62 18.56
CA GLY A 190 -9.74 3.47 17.63
C GLY A 190 -11.20 3.63 18.01
N LEU A 191 -11.87 2.54 18.43
CA LEU A 191 -13.25 2.57 18.90
C LEU A 191 -13.39 3.41 20.17
N TYR A 192 -12.57 3.15 21.17
CA TYR A 192 -12.66 3.83 22.47
C TYR A 192 -12.32 5.31 22.35
N PHE A 193 -11.30 5.66 21.56
CA PHE A 193 -11.01 7.05 21.25
C PHE A 193 -12.16 7.75 20.50
N PHE A 194 -12.79 7.08 19.53
CA PHE A 194 -13.95 7.61 18.82
C PHE A 194 -15.12 7.86 19.76
N ARG A 195 -15.49 6.90 20.60
CA ARG A 195 -16.57 7.04 21.61
C ARG A 195 -16.29 8.20 22.55
N TYR A 196 -15.11 8.28 23.11
CA TYR A 196 -14.71 9.39 23.96
C TYR A 196 -14.89 10.74 23.25
N CYS A 197 -14.50 10.85 21.99
CA CYS A 197 -14.72 12.07 21.21
C CYS A 197 -16.21 12.39 21.01
N MET A 198 -17.06 11.38 20.77
CA MET A 198 -18.49 11.59 20.60
C MET A 198 -19.19 12.04 21.89
N GLU A 199 -18.72 11.56 23.02
CA GLU A 199 -19.30 11.88 24.34
C GLU A 199 -18.81 13.21 24.90
N HIS A 200 -17.53 13.54 24.74
CA HIS A 200 -16.87 14.62 25.47
C HIS A 200 -16.44 15.82 24.60
N ALA A 201 -16.25 15.63 23.28
CA ALA A 201 -15.82 16.74 22.44
C ALA A 201 -16.93 17.77 22.22
N PRO A 202 -16.61 19.07 22.08
CA PRO A 202 -17.59 20.09 21.67
C PRO A 202 -18.28 19.72 20.35
N GLU A 203 -19.51 20.10 20.14
CA GLU A 203 -20.31 19.79 18.94
C GLU A 203 -19.58 20.18 17.64
N LYS A 204 -18.94 21.35 17.64
CA LYS A 204 -18.09 21.80 16.52
C LYS A 204 -17.01 20.79 16.14
N ASP A 205 -16.43 20.11 17.11
CA ASP A 205 -15.38 19.14 16.88
C ASP A 205 -15.96 17.77 16.53
N ARG A 206 -17.04 17.35 17.19
CA ARG A 206 -17.76 16.11 16.85
C ARG A 206 -18.19 16.07 15.39
N SER A 207 -18.66 17.19 14.85
CA SER A 207 -19.15 17.29 13.46
C SER A 207 -18.09 17.00 12.38
N ARG A 208 -16.80 16.97 12.73
CA ARG A 208 -15.68 16.69 11.80
C ARG A 208 -14.98 15.36 12.05
N ILE A 209 -15.39 14.60 13.07
CA ILE A 209 -14.80 13.31 13.43
C ILE A 209 -15.69 12.18 12.91
N PHE A 210 -15.09 11.24 12.17
CA PHE A 210 -15.83 10.14 11.56
C PHE A 210 -15.10 8.81 11.77
N TYR A 211 -15.86 7.79 12.14
CA TYR A 211 -15.39 6.40 12.15
C TYR A 211 -15.65 5.75 10.80
N VAL A 212 -14.65 5.08 10.26
CA VAL A 212 -14.71 4.41 8.94
C VAL A 212 -14.76 2.92 9.14
N ILE A 213 -15.83 2.30 8.68
CA ILE A 213 -16.03 0.85 8.82
C ILE A 213 -16.86 0.30 7.65
N ASP A 214 -16.64 -0.96 7.28
CA ASP A 214 -17.59 -1.66 6.41
C ASP A 214 -18.85 -1.98 7.22
N LYS A 215 -19.96 -1.29 6.93
CA LYS A 215 -21.24 -1.46 7.65
C LYS A 215 -21.82 -2.88 7.53
N LYS A 216 -21.20 -3.75 6.72
CA LYS A 216 -21.59 -5.16 6.61
C LYS A 216 -20.86 -6.06 7.61
N CYS A 217 -19.80 -5.58 8.26
CA CYS A 217 -19.09 -6.36 9.25
C CYS A 217 -19.86 -6.40 10.59
N PRO A 218 -19.69 -7.44 11.40
CA PRO A 218 -20.35 -7.55 12.69
C PRO A 218 -20.05 -6.39 13.63
N ASP A 219 -18.83 -5.89 13.61
CA ASP A 219 -18.35 -4.82 14.51
C ASP A 219 -19.00 -3.46 14.24
N TYR A 220 -19.71 -3.30 13.12
CA TYR A 220 -20.51 -2.08 12.90
C TYR A 220 -21.51 -1.82 14.03
N GLN A 221 -22.02 -2.86 14.69
CA GLN A 221 -22.92 -2.70 15.81
C GLN A 221 -22.33 -1.88 16.96
N ALA A 222 -21.00 -1.93 17.14
CA ALA A 222 -20.31 -1.19 18.20
C ALA A 222 -20.29 0.33 18.00
N VAL A 223 -20.54 0.80 16.79
CA VAL A 223 -20.54 2.24 16.43
C VAL A 223 -21.88 2.72 15.85
N LYS A 224 -22.87 1.84 15.78
CA LYS A 224 -24.17 2.11 15.14
C LYS A 224 -24.95 3.25 15.79
N GLU A 225 -24.83 3.45 17.08
CA GLU A 225 -25.47 4.55 17.80
C GLU A 225 -25.00 5.93 17.30
N TYR A 226 -23.78 6.01 16.74
CA TYR A 226 -23.19 7.21 16.18
C TYR A 226 -23.26 7.24 14.64
N ASP A 227 -24.26 6.63 13.99
CA ASP A 227 -24.31 6.42 12.53
C ASP A 227 -24.14 7.70 11.71
N ALA A 228 -24.55 8.85 12.24
CA ALA A 228 -24.32 10.17 11.60
C ALA A 228 -22.82 10.47 11.37
N ASN A 229 -21.97 9.96 12.26
CA ASN A 229 -20.52 10.10 12.24
C ASN A 229 -19.81 8.81 11.76
N VAL A 230 -20.56 7.83 11.22
CA VAL A 230 -19.99 6.59 10.67
C VAL A 230 -20.06 6.60 9.15
N ILE A 231 -18.92 6.36 8.51
CA ILE A 231 -18.81 6.35 7.05
C ILE A 231 -18.60 4.92 6.55
N GLN A 232 -19.41 4.50 5.57
CA GLN A 232 -19.20 3.22 4.87
C GLN A 232 -17.84 3.23 4.17
N PHE A 233 -16.99 2.27 4.50
CA PHE A 233 -15.70 2.06 3.86
C PHE A 233 -15.84 1.91 2.33
N MET A 234 -14.96 2.56 1.59
CA MET A 234 -14.93 2.57 0.11
C MET A 234 -16.20 3.12 -0.57
N SER A 235 -17.06 3.84 0.16
CA SER A 235 -18.13 4.64 -0.46
C SER A 235 -17.57 5.86 -1.20
N PHE A 236 -18.39 6.45 -2.07
CA PHE A 236 -18.00 7.70 -2.76
C PHE A 236 -17.72 8.84 -1.77
N LYS A 237 -18.58 9.00 -0.76
CA LYS A 237 -18.39 9.95 0.35
C LYS A 237 -17.06 9.71 1.06
N TYR A 238 -16.74 8.44 1.36
CA TYR A 238 -15.48 8.07 1.99
C TYR A 238 -14.27 8.52 1.17
N MET A 239 -14.28 8.30 -0.14
CA MET A 239 -13.17 8.68 -1.01
C MET A 239 -12.91 10.19 -1.00
N ILE A 240 -13.97 11.01 -1.03
CA ILE A 240 -13.83 12.46 -0.90
C ILE A 240 -13.29 12.83 0.48
N TYR A 241 -13.84 12.25 1.56
CA TYR A 241 -13.43 12.53 2.93
C TYR A 241 -11.98 12.09 3.19
N LEU A 242 -11.57 10.96 2.63
CA LEU A 242 -10.19 10.49 2.71
C LEU A 242 -9.23 11.50 2.05
N SER A 243 -9.63 12.10 0.92
CA SER A 243 -8.85 13.16 0.26
C SER A 243 -8.75 14.43 1.12
N ALA A 244 -9.82 14.78 1.79
CA ALA A 244 -9.96 16.00 2.61
C ALA A 244 -9.47 15.84 4.04
N ALA A 245 -9.23 14.63 4.51
CA ALA A 245 -8.89 14.36 5.90
C ALA A 245 -7.66 15.15 6.37
N ARG A 246 -7.79 15.88 7.46
CA ARG A 246 -6.69 16.55 8.16
C ARG A 246 -5.84 15.52 8.89
N TYR A 247 -6.49 14.58 9.59
CA TYR A 247 -5.85 13.50 10.33
C TYR A 247 -6.46 12.15 9.94
N LEU A 248 -5.58 11.17 9.80
CA LEU A 248 -5.92 9.76 9.71
C LEU A 248 -5.49 9.12 11.03
N ILE A 249 -6.43 8.60 11.80
CA ILE A 249 -6.21 8.11 13.16
C ILE A 249 -6.46 6.60 13.15
N SER A 250 -5.48 5.80 13.50
CA SER A 250 -5.61 4.34 13.43
C SER A 250 -4.73 3.62 14.44
N THR A 251 -5.15 2.42 14.75
CA THR A 251 -4.32 1.44 15.46
C THR A 251 -3.33 0.73 14.54
N ASP A 252 -3.44 0.96 13.24
CA ASP A 252 -2.68 0.26 12.19
C ASP A 252 -1.96 1.21 11.23
N ALA A 253 -1.20 0.62 10.31
CA ALA A 253 -0.51 1.36 9.26
C ALA A 253 -1.49 2.01 8.26
N ILE A 254 -1.05 3.06 7.57
CA ILE A 254 -1.84 3.83 6.59
C ILE A 254 -2.53 2.96 5.53
N ARG A 255 -1.93 1.82 5.19
CA ARG A 255 -2.50 0.89 4.21
C ARG A 255 -3.88 0.38 4.56
N HIS A 256 -4.27 0.41 5.83
CA HIS A 256 -5.57 -0.05 6.31
C HIS A 256 -6.70 0.92 6.02
N PHE A 257 -6.38 2.17 5.66
CA PHE A 257 -7.35 3.16 5.20
C PHE A 257 -7.79 2.97 3.74
N TYR A 258 -7.20 2.03 3.00
CA TYR A 258 -7.53 1.83 1.60
C TYR A 258 -7.43 0.37 1.19
N ILE A 259 -7.98 0.04 0.01
CA ILE A 259 -7.87 -1.30 -0.54
C ILE A 259 -6.39 -1.58 -0.82
N TRP A 260 -5.88 -2.50 -0.09
CA TRP A 260 -4.49 -2.89 -0.09
C TRP A 260 -4.06 -3.60 -1.38
N ASP A 261 -4.99 -4.32 -2.03
CA ASP A 261 -4.68 -5.22 -3.15
C ASP A 261 -4.56 -4.53 -4.51
N SER A 262 -4.87 -3.23 -4.60
CA SER A 262 -4.76 -2.48 -5.86
C SER A 262 -3.46 -1.68 -5.92
N PRO A 263 -2.38 -2.20 -6.54
CA PRO A 263 -1.06 -1.58 -6.46
C PRO A 263 -0.94 -0.25 -7.20
N ASN A 264 -1.79 -0.01 -8.21
CA ASN A 264 -1.80 1.23 -9.01
C ASN A 264 -3.01 2.13 -8.71
N SER A 265 -3.74 1.93 -7.62
CA SER A 265 -4.77 2.87 -7.23
C SER A 265 -4.17 4.27 -7.08
N ILE A 266 -4.78 5.27 -7.71
CA ILE A 266 -4.35 6.65 -7.59
C ILE A 266 -4.42 7.14 -6.14
N TYR A 267 -5.39 6.64 -5.38
CA TYR A 267 -5.51 6.92 -3.95
C TYR A 267 -4.31 6.38 -3.18
N LYS A 268 -3.92 5.13 -3.42
CA LYS A 268 -2.77 4.51 -2.75
C LYS A 268 -1.50 5.34 -2.96
N VAL A 269 -1.26 5.79 -4.19
CA VAL A 269 -0.09 6.64 -4.52
C VAL A 269 -0.13 7.97 -3.78
N LEU A 270 -1.30 8.63 -3.74
CA LEU A 270 -1.48 9.92 -3.07
C LEU A 270 -1.32 9.79 -1.54
N TYR A 271 -1.74 8.67 -0.96
CA TYR A 271 -1.71 8.49 0.50
C TYR A 271 -0.42 7.89 1.05
N GLN A 272 0.37 7.18 0.24
CA GLN A 272 1.70 6.71 0.65
C GLN A 272 2.65 7.85 1.09
N ALA A 273 2.38 9.07 0.62
CA ALA A 273 3.16 10.25 0.99
C ALA A 273 2.56 11.08 2.15
N ARG A 274 1.41 10.65 2.73
CA ARG A 274 0.77 11.41 3.81
C ARG A 274 1.52 11.29 5.13
N LYS A 275 1.68 12.46 5.78
CA LYS A 275 2.38 12.58 7.08
C LYS A 275 1.43 12.85 8.26
N ASN A 276 0.12 12.96 8.03
CA ASN A 276 -0.83 13.33 9.09
C ASN A 276 -1.52 12.11 9.72
N ILE A 277 -0.72 11.10 10.08
CA ILE A 277 -1.21 9.87 10.68
C ILE A 277 -0.96 9.94 12.17
N VAL A 278 -2.03 9.76 12.96
CA VAL A 278 -1.98 9.56 14.41
C VAL A 278 -2.09 8.06 14.68
N PHE A 279 -1.08 7.49 15.29
CA PHE A 279 -0.99 6.06 15.54
C PHE A 279 -1.34 5.74 16.99
N LEU A 280 -2.50 5.13 17.21
CA LEU A 280 -3.01 4.77 18.53
C LEU A 280 -2.49 3.44 19.07
N GLN A 281 -1.76 2.68 18.24
CA GLN A 281 -1.24 1.35 18.51
C GLN A 281 -2.32 0.26 18.75
N HIS A 282 -1.91 -1.00 18.70
CA HIS A 282 -2.69 -2.16 19.16
C HIS A 282 -2.37 -2.55 20.59
N GLY A 283 -1.18 -2.24 21.05
CA GLY A 283 -0.64 -2.64 22.34
C GLY A 283 0.79 -2.15 22.50
N VAL A 284 1.30 -2.27 23.71
CA VAL A 284 2.62 -1.76 24.11
C VAL A 284 3.73 -2.34 23.24
N MET A 285 4.57 -1.47 22.67
CA MET A 285 5.74 -1.88 21.92
C MET A 285 6.92 -2.17 22.85
N GLY A 286 7.62 -3.27 22.60
CA GLY A 286 8.79 -3.65 23.41
C GLY A 286 9.27 -5.08 23.15
N PHE A 287 8.35 -6.00 22.85
CA PHE A 287 8.66 -7.42 22.68
C PHE A 287 8.87 -7.83 21.22
N LYS A 288 8.41 -7.02 20.26
CA LYS A 288 8.51 -7.33 18.83
C LYS A 288 9.28 -6.25 18.10
N GLN A 289 10.24 -6.65 17.28
CA GLN A 289 10.98 -5.71 16.41
C GLN A 289 10.10 -5.20 15.27
N CYS A 290 9.39 -4.09 15.49
CA CYS A 290 8.52 -3.43 14.51
C CYS A 290 9.14 -2.18 13.87
N HIS A 291 10.37 -1.80 14.26
CA HIS A 291 11.04 -0.58 13.79
C HIS A 291 11.12 -0.49 12.26
N ARG A 292 11.35 -1.61 11.55
CA ARG A 292 11.37 -1.61 10.07
C ARG A 292 10.05 -1.16 9.43
N THR A 293 8.93 -1.35 10.12
CA THR A 293 7.60 -1.01 9.59
C THR A 293 7.24 0.44 9.88
N PHE A 294 7.58 0.95 11.07
CA PHE A 294 7.07 2.23 11.58
C PHE A 294 8.17 3.27 11.85
N HIS A 295 9.42 3.07 11.40
CA HIS A 295 10.48 4.05 11.64
C HIS A 295 10.21 5.39 10.93
N LYS A 296 10.70 6.47 11.53
CA LYS A 296 10.67 7.81 10.93
C LYS A 296 11.44 7.82 9.60
N GLY A 297 10.87 8.45 8.59
CA GLY A 297 11.42 8.41 7.22
C GLY A 297 11.00 7.20 6.38
N GLY A 298 10.32 6.21 6.96
CA GLY A 298 9.76 5.06 6.25
C GLY A 298 8.41 5.33 5.58
N GLY A 299 7.94 4.36 4.83
CA GLY A 299 6.65 4.44 4.11
C GLY A 299 5.41 4.51 5.01
N ASN A 300 5.54 4.14 6.29
CA ASN A 300 4.50 4.23 7.31
C ASN A 300 4.89 5.23 8.42
N GLN A 301 5.57 6.31 8.07
CA GLN A 301 5.89 7.36 9.03
C GLN A 301 4.61 7.97 9.61
N MET A 302 4.59 8.11 10.94
CA MET A 302 3.49 8.73 11.69
C MET A 302 3.79 10.21 11.96
N ALA A 303 2.76 11.05 12.01
CA ALA A 303 2.88 12.42 12.47
C ALA A 303 2.85 12.48 14.00
N LEU A 304 2.17 11.53 14.62
CA LEU A 304 2.03 11.45 16.07
C LEU A 304 1.95 9.99 16.49
N PHE A 305 2.74 9.64 17.49
CA PHE A 305 2.81 8.30 18.05
C PHE A 305 2.25 8.32 19.49
N VAL A 306 1.16 7.61 19.73
CA VAL A 306 0.59 7.47 21.08
C VAL A 306 1.25 6.29 21.78
N VAL A 307 1.71 6.51 23.01
CA VAL A 307 2.40 5.49 23.81
C VAL A 307 1.80 5.39 25.22
N SER A 308 2.03 4.24 25.86
CA SER A 308 1.48 3.93 27.17
C SER A 308 2.30 4.49 28.33
N SER A 309 3.60 4.74 28.13
CA SER A 309 4.52 5.07 29.24
C SER A 309 5.78 5.77 28.73
N GLY A 310 6.55 6.37 29.68
CA GLY A 310 7.87 6.93 29.38
C GLY A 310 8.89 5.90 28.93
N TYR A 311 8.77 4.63 29.33
CA TYR A 311 9.62 3.55 28.80
C TYR A 311 9.35 3.31 27.33
N GLU A 312 8.08 3.27 26.94
CA GLU A 312 7.71 3.11 25.54
C GLU A 312 8.10 4.32 24.71
N GLN A 313 7.92 5.55 25.24
CA GLN A 313 8.42 6.78 24.61
C GLN A 313 9.91 6.65 24.27
N LYS A 314 10.73 6.20 25.22
CA LYS A 314 12.16 6.00 25.01
C LYS A 314 12.45 4.98 23.91
N ILE A 315 11.71 3.87 23.87
CA ILE A 315 11.82 2.86 22.80
C ILE A 315 11.51 3.46 21.43
N ILE A 316 10.41 4.23 21.32
CA ILE A 316 10.01 4.87 20.06
C ILE A 316 11.03 5.93 19.62
N HIS A 317 11.55 6.71 20.56
CA HIS A 317 12.61 7.67 20.29
C HIS A 317 13.89 6.98 19.80
N ASP A 318 14.44 6.04 20.57
CA ASP A 318 15.78 5.47 20.36
C ASP A 318 15.82 4.51 19.14
N TYR A 319 14.76 3.74 18.91
CA TYR A 319 14.79 2.68 17.89
C TYR A 319 13.93 2.97 16.65
N PHE A 320 12.96 3.89 16.74
CA PHE A 320 12.11 4.27 15.62
C PHE A 320 12.45 5.65 15.06
N GLY A 321 13.24 6.44 15.79
CA GLY A 321 13.78 7.74 15.37
C GLY A 321 12.79 8.89 15.40
N TYR A 322 11.75 8.81 16.23
CA TYR A 322 10.80 9.91 16.45
C TYR A 322 11.31 10.88 17.51
N ASP A 323 11.07 12.18 17.33
CA ASP A 323 11.35 13.18 18.33
C ASP A 323 10.30 13.17 19.45
N ASN A 324 10.65 13.64 20.65
CA ASN A 324 9.72 13.59 21.78
C ASN A 324 8.42 14.37 21.54
N GLU A 325 8.46 15.40 20.71
CA GLU A 325 7.29 16.21 20.31
C GLU A 325 6.32 15.44 19.38
N GLU A 326 6.79 14.37 18.76
CA GLU A 326 6.01 13.47 17.91
C GLU A 326 5.43 12.29 18.69
N ILE A 327 5.73 12.19 20.00
CA ILE A 327 5.30 11.09 20.86
C ILE A 327 4.47 11.61 22.02
N ILE A 328 3.24 11.09 22.19
CA ILE A 328 2.35 11.47 23.28
C ILE A 328 2.16 10.28 24.24
N ILE A 329 2.35 10.53 25.53
CA ILE A 329 2.09 9.55 26.59
C ILE A 329 0.66 9.79 27.10
N THR A 330 -0.28 8.92 26.73
CA THR A 330 -1.69 8.98 27.18
C THR A 330 -2.19 7.66 27.77
N GLY A 331 -1.44 6.60 27.68
CA GLY A 331 -2.00 5.26 27.81
C GLY A 331 -2.68 4.80 26.52
N LEU A 332 -3.29 3.65 26.56
CA LEU A 332 -4.07 3.09 25.44
C LEU A 332 -5.55 3.32 25.72
N ALA A 333 -6.28 3.94 24.79
CA ALA A 333 -7.68 4.35 24.98
C ALA A 333 -8.61 3.21 25.44
N ARG A 334 -8.35 1.97 25.01
CA ARG A 334 -9.12 0.80 25.46
C ARG A 334 -8.91 0.42 26.94
N TRP A 335 -7.88 0.97 27.59
CA TRP A 335 -7.67 0.73 29.02
C TRP A 335 -8.62 1.53 29.90
N ASP A 336 -9.21 2.61 29.40
CA ASP A 336 -10.13 3.47 30.16
C ASP A 336 -11.40 2.72 30.60
N VAL A 337 -11.71 1.58 29.97
CA VAL A 337 -12.87 0.74 30.30
C VAL A 337 -12.51 -0.53 31.08
N LEU A 338 -11.23 -0.70 31.48
CA LEU A 338 -10.84 -1.80 32.32
C LEU A 338 -11.35 -1.58 33.75
N GLU A 339 -12.13 -2.53 34.22
CA GLU A 339 -12.59 -2.59 35.61
C GLU A 339 -11.76 -3.61 36.37
N ASP A 340 -11.35 -3.27 37.57
CA ASP A 340 -10.76 -4.25 38.48
C ASP A 340 -11.88 -5.18 38.98
N LYS A 341 -11.88 -6.41 38.47
CA LYS A 341 -12.77 -7.49 38.88
C LYS A 341 -12.04 -8.53 39.72
N SER A 342 -10.83 -8.22 40.23
CA SER A 342 -10.14 -9.10 41.14
C SER A 342 -10.93 -9.26 42.44
N ASP A 343 -11.12 -10.51 42.86
CA ASP A 343 -11.68 -10.79 44.17
C ASP A 343 -10.57 -10.58 45.23
N PRO A 344 -10.76 -9.66 46.20
CA PRO A 344 -9.74 -9.45 47.23
C PRO A 344 -9.51 -10.68 48.14
N ALA A 345 -10.32 -11.72 47.98
CA ALA A 345 -10.20 -12.99 48.75
C ALA A 345 -9.38 -14.06 48.03
N HIS A 346 -8.84 -13.80 46.86
CA HIS A 346 -7.98 -14.72 46.10
C HIS A 346 -6.59 -14.19 45.87
#